data_f43c44e08520b35f40759fce3bfddd1d
#
_entry.id   f43c44e08520b35f40759fce3bfddd1d
#
_cell.length_a   1.000
_cell.length_b   1.000
_cell.length_c   1.000
_cell.angle_alpha   90.00
_cell.angle_beta   90.00
_cell.angle_gamma   90.00
#
_symmetry.space_group_name_H-M   'P 1'
#
loop_
_entity.id
_entity.type
_entity.pdbx_description
1 polymer ?
#
loop_
_entity_poly.entity_id
_entity_poly.type
_entity_poly.pdbx_seq_one_letter_code
_entity_poly.pdbx_strand_id
1 'polypeptide(L)'
;MNVVIIEDEPLISENLKSILTEIDDSISVLKTISSVKESVAWLKENQSKCDFLMVDIHLADGYAFEIFKEVESNTPIIFITSYDKYALEAFSVQGVDYILKPFDKIKIKKSLDKFKSLTKTSSNTLDYESFLKILNSKTSSEGRKSFLVYYQEKLIPLAVN
;
A
#
# COMPACT_ATOMS: atom_id res chain seq x y z
N MET A 1 1.18 -17.62 -3.61
CA MET A 1 1.01 -16.48 -2.67
C MET A 1 -0.43 -16.05 -2.64
N ASN A 2 -0.96 -15.79 -1.46
CA ASN A 2 -2.36 -15.43 -1.25
C ASN A 2 -2.51 -13.92 -1.04
N VAL A 3 -3.37 -13.29 -1.81
CA VAL A 3 -3.65 -11.85 -1.71
C VAL A 3 -5.13 -11.61 -1.47
N VAL A 4 -5.44 -10.54 -0.74
CA VAL A 4 -6.79 -9.96 -0.65
C VAL A 4 -6.74 -8.58 -1.29
N ILE A 5 -7.71 -8.29 -2.13
CA ILE A 5 -7.88 -6.99 -2.78
C ILE A 5 -9.02 -6.26 -2.05
N ILE A 6 -8.74 -5.05 -1.58
CA ILE A 6 -9.71 -4.15 -0.96
C ILE A 6 -9.87 -2.95 -1.90
N GLU A 7 -10.98 -2.95 -2.65
CA GLU A 7 -11.24 -2.00 -3.74
C GLU A 7 -12.75 -1.97 -4.01
N ASP A 8 -13.36 -0.82 -3.98
CA ASP A 8 -14.82 -0.68 -4.18
C ASP A 8 -15.22 -0.55 -5.66
N GLU A 9 -14.27 -0.27 -6.56
CA GLU A 9 -14.51 -0.23 -8.00
C GLU A 9 -14.31 -1.63 -8.65
N PRO A 10 -15.39 -2.31 -9.11
CA PRO A 10 -15.28 -3.68 -9.65
C PRO A 10 -14.34 -3.80 -10.84
N LEU A 11 -14.31 -2.79 -11.72
CA LEU A 11 -13.45 -2.80 -12.91
C LEU A 11 -11.96 -2.73 -12.53
N ILE A 12 -11.63 -1.96 -11.48
CA ILE A 12 -10.25 -1.84 -10.98
C ILE A 12 -9.82 -3.17 -10.36
N SER A 13 -10.67 -3.76 -9.53
CA SER A 13 -10.36 -5.04 -8.88
C SER A 13 -10.21 -6.19 -9.87
N GLU A 14 -11.03 -6.26 -10.92
CA GLU A 14 -10.88 -7.27 -11.98
C GLU A 14 -9.61 -7.04 -12.81
N ASN A 15 -9.27 -5.78 -13.12
CA ASN A 15 -8.01 -5.46 -13.79
C ASN A 15 -6.79 -5.88 -12.96
N LEU A 16 -6.82 -5.62 -11.64
CA LEU A 16 -5.76 -6.08 -10.72
C LEU A 16 -5.62 -7.59 -10.73
N LYS A 17 -6.71 -8.35 -10.66
CA LYS A 17 -6.69 -9.82 -10.73
C LYS A 17 -6.06 -10.31 -12.03
N SER A 18 -6.44 -9.72 -13.16
CA SER A 18 -5.88 -10.08 -14.45
C SER A 18 -4.37 -9.84 -14.50
N ILE A 19 -3.92 -8.66 -14.07
CA ILE A 19 -2.50 -8.29 -14.03
C ILE A 19 -1.71 -9.22 -13.10
N LEU A 20 -2.25 -9.55 -11.92
CA LEU A 20 -1.59 -10.45 -10.97
C LEU A 20 -1.40 -11.84 -11.56
N THR A 21 -2.43 -12.40 -12.19
CA THR A 21 -2.37 -13.71 -12.86
C THR A 21 -1.37 -13.71 -14.02
N GLU A 22 -1.31 -12.61 -14.78
CA GLU A 22 -0.33 -12.47 -15.87
C GLU A 22 1.13 -12.34 -15.40
N ILE A 23 1.35 -11.81 -14.18
CA ILE A 23 2.69 -11.65 -13.61
C ILE A 23 3.18 -12.98 -13.01
N ASP A 24 2.31 -13.67 -12.29
CA ASP A 24 2.64 -14.90 -11.58
C ASP A 24 1.35 -15.70 -11.30
N ASP A 25 1.16 -16.78 -12.03
CA ASP A 25 -0.02 -17.65 -11.94
C ASP A 25 -0.14 -18.38 -10.60
N SER A 26 0.91 -18.38 -9.80
CA SER A 26 0.88 -18.90 -8.42
C SER A 26 0.24 -17.94 -7.41
N ILE A 27 -0.09 -16.70 -7.82
CA ILE A 27 -0.78 -15.75 -6.96
C ILE A 27 -2.29 -16.09 -6.95
N SER A 28 -2.80 -16.35 -5.77
CA SER A 28 -4.23 -16.63 -5.54
C SER A 28 -4.91 -15.45 -4.89
N VAL A 29 -5.90 -14.87 -5.55
CA VAL A 29 -6.77 -13.84 -4.96
C VAL A 29 -7.82 -14.54 -4.12
N LEU A 30 -7.65 -14.51 -2.81
CA LEU A 30 -8.57 -15.17 -1.86
C LEU A 30 -9.93 -14.50 -1.81
N LYS A 31 -9.93 -13.18 -1.85
CA LYS A 31 -11.15 -12.38 -1.78
C LYS A 31 -10.93 -10.98 -2.36
N THR A 32 -11.99 -10.42 -2.92
CA THR A 32 -12.13 -8.99 -3.18
C THR A 32 -13.18 -8.43 -2.23
N ILE A 33 -12.85 -7.33 -1.56
CA ILE A 33 -13.70 -6.69 -0.54
C ILE A 33 -13.88 -5.24 -0.95
N SER A 34 -15.10 -4.70 -0.83
CA SER A 34 -15.43 -3.38 -1.36
C SER A 34 -15.66 -2.31 -0.28
N SER A 35 -15.50 -2.64 1.00
CA SER A 35 -15.83 -1.71 2.09
C SER A 35 -14.91 -1.88 3.30
N VAL A 36 -14.77 -0.80 4.07
CA VAL A 36 -14.06 -0.80 5.36
C VAL A 36 -14.67 -1.84 6.31
N LYS A 37 -16.00 -1.80 6.46
CA LYS A 37 -16.72 -2.69 7.37
C LYS A 37 -16.51 -4.16 7.08
N GLU A 38 -16.61 -4.56 5.80
CA GLU A 38 -16.39 -5.95 5.40
C GLU A 38 -14.93 -6.36 5.57
N SER A 39 -14.00 -5.44 5.29
CA SER A 39 -12.55 -5.66 5.48
C SER A 39 -12.20 -5.92 6.92
N VAL A 40 -12.72 -5.13 7.86
CA VAL A 40 -12.54 -5.33 9.31
C VAL A 40 -13.04 -6.71 9.73
N ALA A 41 -14.26 -7.08 9.32
CA ALA A 41 -14.86 -8.36 9.67
C ALA A 41 -14.02 -9.54 9.14
N TRP A 42 -13.61 -9.46 7.86
CA TRP A 42 -12.84 -10.53 7.24
C TRP A 42 -11.43 -10.68 7.82
N LEU A 43 -10.73 -9.56 8.03
CA LEU A 43 -9.36 -9.58 8.55
C LEU A 43 -9.27 -10.09 9.98
N LYS A 44 -10.25 -9.79 10.84
CA LYS A 44 -10.31 -10.32 12.22
C LYS A 44 -10.26 -11.84 12.27
N GLU A 45 -10.81 -12.51 11.26
CA GLU A 45 -10.91 -13.97 11.24
C GLU A 45 -9.89 -14.66 10.33
N ASN A 46 -9.39 -13.94 9.31
CA ASN A 46 -8.72 -14.59 8.18
C ASN A 46 -7.34 -13.99 7.82
N GLN A 47 -6.84 -12.98 8.53
CA GLN A 47 -5.60 -12.30 8.15
C GLN A 47 -4.38 -13.25 8.01
N SER A 48 -4.33 -14.32 8.79
CA SER A 48 -3.26 -15.33 8.72
C SER A 48 -3.27 -16.16 7.43
N LYS A 49 -4.33 -16.08 6.63
CA LYS A 49 -4.46 -16.82 5.37
C LYS A 49 -3.91 -16.05 4.19
N CYS A 50 -3.66 -14.73 4.31
CA CYS A 50 -3.13 -13.91 3.24
C CYS A 50 -1.69 -13.49 3.50
N ASP A 51 -0.91 -13.48 2.43
CA ASP A 51 0.51 -13.10 2.48
C ASP A 51 0.68 -11.58 2.39
N PHE A 52 -0.24 -10.90 1.68
CA PHE A 52 -0.26 -9.44 1.56
C PHE A 52 -1.65 -8.94 1.16
N LEU A 53 -1.86 -7.64 1.34
CA LEU A 53 -3.07 -6.92 0.93
C LEU A 53 -2.75 -5.95 -0.21
N MET A 54 -3.68 -5.79 -1.15
CA MET A 54 -3.71 -4.69 -2.12
C MET A 54 -4.92 -3.82 -1.79
N VAL A 55 -4.69 -2.55 -1.47
CA VAL A 55 -5.72 -1.73 -0.81
C VAL A 55 -5.85 -0.36 -1.48
N ASP A 56 -7.06 -0.02 -1.94
CA ASP A 56 -7.37 1.39 -2.19
C ASP A 56 -7.62 2.11 -0.87
N ILE A 57 -7.15 3.34 -0.79
CA ILE A 57 -7.30 4.19 0.39
C ILE A 57 -8.73 4.69 0.54
N HIS A 58 -9.40 5.01 -0.57
CA HIS A 58 -10.76 5.50 -0.57
C HIS A 58 -11.72 4.40 -0.95
N LEU A 59 -12.57 4.02 -0.02
CA LEU A 59 -13.65 3.06 -0.22
C LEU A 59 -15.00 3.77 -0.07
N ALA A 60 -16.07 3.18 -0.57
CA ALA A 60 -17.40 3.78 -0.55
C ALA A 60 -17.90 4.18 0.84
N ASP A 61 -17.45 3.48 1.89
CA ASP A 61 -17.88 3.67 3.28
C ASP A 61 -16.83 4.32 4.19
N GLY A 62 -15.65 4.73 3.67
CA GLY A 62 -14.62 5.39 4.46
C GLY A 62 -13.20 5.24 3.94
N TYR A 63 -12.23 5.52 4.78
CA TYR A 63 -10.81 5.39 4.46
C TYR A 63 -10.28 4.04 4.93
N ALA A 64 -9.46 3.39 4.11
CA ALA A 64 -8.87 2.10 4.45
C ALA A 64 -8.02 2.12 5.74
N PHE A 65 -7.48 3.27 6.13
CA PHE A 65 -6.76 3.41 7.41
C PHE A 65 -7.62 3.11 8.63
N GLU A 66 -8.95 3.26 8.52
CA GLU A 66 -9.89 2.92 9.59
C GLU A 66 -9.89 1.41 9.87
N ILE A 67 -9.65 0.58 8.85
CA ILE A 67 -9.50 -0.87 8.99
C ILE A 67 -8.39 -1.19 9.99
N PHE A 68 -7.24 -0.54 9.83
CA PHE A 68 -6.03 -0.81 10.61
C PHE A 68 -6.04 -0.15 12.00
N LYS A 69 -7.01 0.72 12.29
CA LYS A 69 -7.32 1.17 13.65
C LYS A 69 -8.12 0.12 14.44
N GLU A 70 -8.94 -0.69 13.73
CA GLU A 70 -9.81 -1.70 14.34
C GLU A 70 -9.20 -3.11 14.33
N VAL A 71 -8.25 -3.36 13.43
CA VAL A 71 -7.59 -4.66 13.26
C VAL A 71 -6.10 -4.48 13.40
N GLU A 72 -5.53 -5.06 14.46
CA GLU A 72 -4.08 -5.17 14.58
C GLU A 72 -3.59 -6.22 13.57
N SER A 73 -2.93 -5.76 12.51
CA SER A 73 -2.45 -6.62 11.44
C SER A 73 -0.99 -6.32 11.11
N ASN A 74 -0.19 -7.38 11.03
CA ASN A 74 1.18 -7.32 10.53
C ASN A 74 1.27 -7.74 9.06
N THR A 75 0.14 -7.93 8.39
CA THR A 75 0.09 -8.30 6.97
C THR A 75 0.61 -7.14 6.13
N PRO A 76 1.62 -7.35 5.28
CA PRO A 76 2.15 -6.31 4.40
C PRO A 76 1.10 -5.76 3.45
N ILE A 77 1.13 -4.45 3.21
CA ILE A 77 0.14 -3.75 2.41
C ILE A 77 0.79 -3.05 1.22
N ILE A 78 0.22 -3.25 0.03
CA ILE A 78 0.51 -2.47 -1.16
C ILE A 78 -0.70 -1.55 -1.38
N PHE A 79 -0.51 -0.25 -1.21
CA PHE A 79 -1.57 0.72 -1.47
C PHE A 79 -1.66 1.05 -2.96
N ILE A 80 -2.89 1.09 -3.50
CA ILE A 80 -3.17 1.45 -4.89
C ILE A 80 -4.29 2.48 -4.89
N THR A 81 -3.98 3.73 -5.18
CA THR A 81 -4.95 4.83 -5.00
C THR A 81 -4.74 5.95 -6.00
N SER A 82 -5.75 6.78 -6.19
CA SER A 82 -5.67 8.01 -7.00
C SER A 82 -5.04 9.19 -6.25
N TYR A 83 -4.76 9.07 -4.95
CA TYR A 83 -4.34 10.16 -4.10
C TYR A 83 -2.88 10.02 -3.66
N ASP A 84 -2.07 11.04 -3.89
CA ASP A 84 -0.64 11.09 -3.52
C ASP A 84 -0.38 11.54 -2.07
N LYS A 85 -1.31 12.29 -1.48
CA LYS A 85 -1.16 12.91 -0.15
C LYS A 85 -1.12 11.95 1.03
N TYR A 86 -1.57 10.71 0.86
CA TYR A 86 -1.65 9.72 1.94
C TYR A 86 -0.42 8.79 2.03
N ALA A 87 0.58 9.03 1.21
CA ALA A 87 1.76 8.17 1.17
C ALA A 87 2.47 8.07 2.53
N LEU A 88 2.53 9.15 3.31
CA LEU A 88 3.13 9.13 4.65
C LEU A 88 2.31 8.29 5.64
N GLU A 89 0.98 8.37 5.59
CA GLU A 89 0.10 7.59 6.45
C GLU A 89 0.17 6.09 6.14
N ALA A 90 0.33 5.73 4.86
CA ALA A 90 0.50 4.35 4.42
C ALA A 90 1.70 3.65 5.09
N PHE A 91 2.77 4.38 5.42
CA PHE A 91 3.91 3.81 6.13
C PHE A 91 3.64 3.48 7.60
N SER A 92 2.73 4.17 8.24
CA SER A 92 2.39 3.93 9.65
C SER A 92 1.64 2.61 9.86
N VAL A 93 1.12 2.00 8.78
CA VAL A 93 0.26 0.81 8.83
C VAL A 93 0.82 -0.38 8.02
N GLN A 94 2.12 -0.65 8.08
CA GLN A 94 2.76 -1.76 7.37
C GLN A 94 2.73 -1.65 5.83
N GLY A 95 2.66 -0.44 5.30
CA GLY A 95 2.74 -0.20 3.87
C GLY A 95 4.11 -0.59 3.30
N VAL A 96 4.13 -1.55 2.39
CA VAL A 96 5.32 -2.01 1.66
C VAL A 96 5.58 -1.13 0.46
N ASP A 97 4.52 -0.73 -0.23
CA ASP A 97 4.60 0.10 -1.41
C ASP A 97 3.34 0.93 -1.63
N TYR A 98 3.45 1.93 -2.50
CA TYR A 98 2.39 2.89 -2.80
C TYR A 98 2.33 3.17 -4.29
N ILE A 99 1.24 2.76 -4.93
CA ILE A 99 1.05 2.85 -6.37
C ILE A 99 -0.06 3.85 -6.67
N LEU A 100 0.25 4.87 -7.47
CA LEU A 100 -0.77 5.80 -7.95
C LEU A 100 -1.50 5.24 -9.17
N LYS A 101 -2.83 5.31 -9.15
CA LYS A 101 -3.68 5.11 -10.32
C LYS A 101 -3.44 6.27 -11.33
N PRO A 102 -3.37 6.01 -12.63
CA PRO A 102 -3.49 4.71 -13.28
C PRO A 102 -2.22 3.87 -13.11
N PHE A 103 -2.41 2.57 -12.95
CA PHE A 103 -1.34 1.60 -12.85
C PHE A 103 -1.28 0.70 -14.09
N ASP A 104 -0.15 0.05 -14.27
CA ASP A 104 0.11 -0.92 -15.31
C ASP A 104 0.82 -2.15 -14.73
N LYS A 105 0.99 -3.17 -15.56
CA LYS A 105 1.68 -4.42 -15.20
C LYS A 105 3.09 -4.19 -14.67
N ILE A 106 3.81 -3.18 -15.21
CA ILE A 106 5.20 -2.89 -14.81
C ILE A 106 5.25 -2.37 -13.39
N LYS A 107 4.35 -1.44 -13.03
CA LYS A 107 4.26 -0.89 -11.67
C LYS A 107 3.89 -1.96 -10.66
N ILE A 108 2.88 -2.78 -10.97
CA ILE A 108 2.44 -3.89 -10.10
C ILE A 108 3.57 -4.90 -9.92
N LYS A 109 4.26 -5.29 -11.01
CA LYS A 109 5.39 -6.22 -10.92
C LYS A 109 6.50 -5.70 -10.02
N LYS A 110 6.90 -4.43 -10.17
CA LYS A 110 7.93 -3.82 -9.31
C LYS A 110 7.55 -3.86 -7.84
N SER A 111 6.30 -3.58 -7.53
CA SER A 111 5.79 -3.61 -6.16
C SER A 111 5.80 -5.04 -5.58
N LEU A 112 5.40 -6.04 -6.37
CA LEU A 112 5.48 -7.45 -5.98
C LEU A 112 6.92 -7.92 -5.79
N ASP A 113 7.85 -7.51 -6.65
CA ASP A 113 9.27 -7.84 -6.52
C ASP A 113 9.85 -7.24 -5.22
N LYS A 114 9.47 -6.00 -4.89
CA LYS A 114 9.82 -5.35 -3.61
C LYS A 114 9.26 -6.14 -2.42
N PHE A 115 7.97 -6.50 -2.44
CA PHE A 115 7.36 -7.32 -1.41
C PHE A 115 8.10 -8.66 -1.23
N LYS A 116 8.37 -9.38 -2.34
CA LYS A 116 9.10 -10.65 -2.32
C LYS A 116 10.52 -10.51 -1.75
N SER A 117 11.19 -9.39 -2.00
CA SER A 117 12.54 -9.14 -1.45
C SER A 117 12.50 -8.93 0.06
N LEU A 118 11.50 -8.22 0.57
CA LEU A 118 11.33 -7.96 2.01
C LEU A 118 10.99 -9.23 2.79
N THR A 119 10.18 -10.11 2.22
CA THR A 119 9.80 -11.38 2.86
C THR A 119 10.94 -12.41 2.89
N LYS A 120 11.88 -12.34 1.95
CA LYS A 120 13.07 -13.21 1.93
C LYS A 120 14.16 -12.78 2.91
N THR A 121 14.14 -11.52 3.33
CA THR A 121 15.10 -10.96 4.28
C THR A 121 14.42 -10.79 5.62
N SER A 122 14.32 -11.86 6.39
CA SER A 122 13.88 -11.80 7.80
C SER A 122 14.89 -10.98 8.61
N SER A 123 14.78 -9.71 8.57
CA SER A 123 15.35 -8.63 9.39
C SER A 123 15.88 -7.49 8.53
N ASN A 124 15.03 -6.51 8.29
CA ASN A 124 15.47 -5.11 8.34
C ASN A 124 14.27 -4.18 8.12
N THR A 125 14.15 -3.23 9.03
CA THR A 125 13.30 -2.06 8.97
C THR A 125 13.21 -1.51 7.54
N LEU A 126 11.98 -1.25 7.10
CA LEU A 126 11.69 -0.53 5.85
C LEU A 126 12.65 0.65 5.69
N ASP A 127 13.44 0.64 4.64
CA ASP A 127 14.40 1.70 4.37
C ASP A 127 13.64 2.98 3.97
N TYR A 128 13.46 3.85 4.97
CA TYR A 128 12.87 5.19 4.84
C TYR A 128 13.54 6.01 3.72
N GLU A 129 14.83 5.78 3.46
CA GLU A 129 15.56 6.44 2.38
C GLU A 129 15.10 6.03 0.98
N SER A 130 14.75 4.76 0.79
CA SER A 130 14.21 4.28 -0.50
C SER A 130 12.89 4.93 -0.83
N PHE A 131 12.09 5.22 0.19
CA PHE A 131 10.82 5.92 0.04
C PHE A 131 11.00 7.41 -0.27
N LEU A 132 11.89 8.08 0.41
CA LEU A 132 12.21 9.48 0.09
C LEU A 132 12.72 9.63 -1.35
N LYS A 133 13.43 8.64 -1.88
CA LYS A 133 13.84 8.61 -3.29
C LYS A 133 12.66 8.53 -4.26
N ILE A 134 11.61 7.78 -3.92
CA ILE A 134 10.39 7.67 -4.74
C ILE A 134 9.62 9.00 -4.75
N LEU A 135 9.50 9.67 -3.61
CA LEU A 135 8.89 11.00 -3.53
C LEU A 135 9.71 12.04 -4.29
N ASN A 136 11.03 11.98 -4.20
CA ASN A 136 11.93 12.93 -4.85
C ASN A 136 12.05 12.73 -6.37
N SER A 137 11.87 11.52 -6.88
CA SER A 137 11.96 11.25 -8.33
C SER A 137 10.82 11.85 -9.16
N LYS A 138 9.70 12.26 -8.53
CA LYS A 138 8.54 12.89 -9.18
C LYS A 138 8.51 14.42 -9.08
N THR A 139 9.49 15.05 -8.44
CA THR A 139 9.50 16.50 -8.24
C THR A 139 10.59 17.22 -9.02
N SER A 140 10.87 16.83 -10.25
CA SER A 140 11.63 17.65 -11.19
C SER A 140 10.67 18.55 -11.98
N SER A 141 10.01 19.47 -11.31
CA SER A 141 9.58 20.77 -11.86
C SER A 141 9.20 21.70 -10.72
N GLU A 142 10.04 22.70 -10.52
CA GLU A 142 9.87 23.99 -9.85
C GLU A 142 9.09 24.08 -8.53
N GLY A 143 9.78 24.52 -7.47
CA GLY A 143 9.20 25.09 -6.26
C GLY A 143 9.86 24.62 -4.98
N ARG A 144 10.28 25.56 -4.17
CA ARG A 144 10.88 25.38 -2.84
C ARG A 144 10.17 24.29 -2.02
N LYS A 145 10.93 23.30 -1.57
CA LYS A 145 10.42 22.17 -0.79
C LYS A 145 10.87 22.29 0.64
N SER A 146 9.90 22.48 1.53
CA SER A 146 10.04 22.15 2.93
C SER A 146 9.14 20.95 3.20
N PHE A 147 9.67 19.93 3.85
CA PHE A 147 8.91 18.77 4.29
C PHE A 147 8.69 18.86 5.79
N LEU A 148 7.46 18.57 6.25
CA LEU A 148 7.16 18.42 7.65
C LEU A 148 7.36 16.94 8.03
N VAL A 149 8.27 16.65 8.94
CA VAL A 149 8.54 15.30 9.45
C VAL A 149 8.04 15.21 10.88
N TYR A 150 7.30 14.15 11.17
CA TYR A 150 6.85 13.85 12.53
C TYR A 150 7.98 13.14 13.26
N TYR A 151 8.57 13.81 14.25
CA TYR A 151 9.60 13.26 15.11
C TYR A 151 9.25 13.52 16.57
N GLN A 152 9.17 12.47 17.40
CA GLN A 152 8.84 12.54 18.84
C GLN A 152 7.61 13.41 19.12
N GLU A 153 6.45 13.09 18.52
CA GLU A 153 5.16 13.78 18.70
C GLU A 153 5.12 15.27 18.27
N LYS A 154 6.11 15.75 17.50
CA LYS A 154 6.13 17.11 16.96
C LYS A 154 6.41 17.13 15.46
N LEU A 155 5.70 18.02 14.75
CA LEU A 155 5.98 18.34 13.35
C LEU A 155 7.18 19.29 13.27
N ILE A 156 8.28 18.84 12.65
CA ILE A 156 9.49 19.65 12.49
C ILE A 156 9.67 19.93 10.98
N PRO A 157 9.80 21.21 10.58
CA PRO A 157 10.13 21.55 9.21
C PRO A 157 11.61 21.24 8.92
N LEU A 158 11.87 20.37 7.96
CA LEU A 158 13.22 20.17 7.41
C LEU A 158 13.40 21.05 6.18
N ALA A 159 14.32 22.00 6.27
CA ALA A 159 14.78 22.75 5.10
C ALA A 159 15.84 21.91 4.37
N VAL A 160 15.63 21.66 3.11
CA VAL A 160 16.63 21.04 2.24
C VAL A 160 17.39 22.17 1.53
N ASN A 161 18.66 22.30 1.87
CA ASN A 161 19.61 23.17 1.14
C ASN A 161 19.97 22.52 -0.19
#